data_cf4f4e589469d724dd439f0b22e9eada
#
_entry.id   cf4f4e589469d724dd439f0b22e9eada
#
_cell.length_a   1.000
_cell.length_b   1.000
_cell.length_c   1.000
_cell.angle_alpha   90.00
_cell.angle_beta   90.00
_cell.angle_gamma   90.00
#
_symmetry.space_group_name_H-M   'P 1'
#
loop_
_entity.id
_entity.type
_entity.pdbx_description
1 polymer ?
#
loop_
_entity_poly.entity_id
_entity_poly.type
_entity_poly.pdbx_seq_one_letter_code
_entity_poly.pdbx_strand_id
1 'polypeptide(L)'
;LDAVVAYAKATGKVDGTSIGVTGFCWGGRIALMYAAHNPELDAAVAWYGPTVRSYFPGDRTPLDVAAQTKVPVLGLYGGADGGIPNESVEKYFAALKTAGNARSAFVIYPETPHAFHADYRPTYRKDKAEDGWKRAVEWFKQHLA
;
A
#
# COMPACT_ATOMS: atom_id res chain seq x y z
N LEU A 1 13.11 1.09 7.69
CA LEU A 1 12.37 2.34 7.47
C LEU A 1 12.33 3.21 8.74
N ASP A 2 12.30 2.63 9.95
CA ASP A 2 12.29 3.40 11.21
C ASP A 2 13.45 4.41 11.29
N ALA A 3 14.67 4.00 10.92
CA ALA A 3 15.81 4.91 10.87
C ALA A 3 15.63 6.07 9.88
N VAL A 4 14.91 5.86 8.78
CA VAL A 4 14.60 6.92 7.81
C VAL A 4 13.61 7.92 8.41
N VAL A 5 12.58 7.43 9.09
CA VAL A 5 11.60 8.28 9.80
C VAL A 5 12.28 9.08 10.90
N ALA A 6 13.10 8.42 11.73
CA ALA A 6 13.85 9.08 12.79
C ALA A 6 14.78 10.17 12.23
N TYR A 7 15.51 9.87 11.15
CA TYR A 7 16.36 10.84 10.47
C TYR A 7 15.57 12.04 9.94
N ALA A 8 14.43 11.78 9.24
CA ALA A 8 13.60 12.86 8.71
C ALA A 8 13.12 13.80 9.82
N LYS A 9 12.60 13.24 10.92
CA LYS A 9 12.21 14.02 12.11
C LYS A 9 13.38 14.84 12.68
N ALA A 10 14.56 14.26 12.76
CA ALA A 10 15.76 14.93 13.30
C ALA A 10 16.27 16.08 12.43
N THR A 11 15.92 16.15 11.15
CA THR A 11 16.34 17.25 10.26
C THR A 11 15.69 18.59 10.58
N GLY A 12 14.55 18.60 11.28
CA GLY A 12 13.73 19.79 11.51
C GLY A 12 13.08 20.36 10.24
N LYS A 13 13.15 19.64 9.11
CA LYS A 13 12.58 20.05 7.80
C LYS A 13 11.19 19.48 7.55
N VAL A 14 10.71 18.61 8.42
CA VAL A 14 9.37 18.02 8.39
C VAL A 14 8.70 18.31 9.73
N ASP A 15 7.38 18.42 9.75
CA ASP A 15 6.67 18.64 11.01
C ASP A 15 6.73 17.41 11.93
N GLY A 16 6.96 16.22 11.35
CA GLY A 16 7.16 14.97 12.08
C GLY A 16 5.92 14.41 12.77
N THR A 17 4.78 15.05 12.63
CA THR A 17 3.51 14.67 13.26
C THR A 17 2.63 13.85 12.35
N SER A 18 2.75 14.03 11.02
CA SER A 18 1.93 13.35 10.02
C SER A 18 2.82 12.58 9.04
N ILE A 19 2.72 11.24 9.06
CA ILE A 19 3.58 10.37 8.28
C ILE A 19 2.76 9.38 7.47
N GLY A 20 2.91 9.48 6.14
CA GLY A 20 2.37 8.50 5.20
C GLY A 20 3.45 7.65 4.55
N VAL A 21 3.10 6.44 4.14
CA VAL A 21 3.98 5.57 3.37
C VAL A 21 3.33 5.17 2.06
N THR A 22 4.09 5.18 0.97
CA THR A 22 3.64 4.64 -0.31
C THR A 22 4.75 3.87 -1.00
N GLY A 23 4.35 2.95 -1.86
CA GLY A 23 5.31 2.17 -2.64
C GLY A 23 4.64 1.39 -3.76
N PHE A 24 5.46 1.01 -4.75
CA PHE A 24 5.04 0.36 -5.99
C PHE A 24 5.64 -1.03 -6.08
N CYS A 25 4.88 -2.01 -6.53
CA CYS A 25 5.33 -3.40 -6.70
C CYS A 25 5.91 -3.97 -5.38
N TRP A 26 7.19 -4.33 -5.36
CA TRP A 26 7.88 -4.70 -4.11
C TRP A 26 7.75 -3.62 -3.04
N GLY A 27 7.90 -2.34 -3.41
CA GLY A 27 7.69 -1.21 -2.51
C GLY A 27 6.26 -1.12 -1.98
N GLY A 28 5.26 -1.53 -2.79
CA GLY A 28 3.87 -1.67 -2.35
C GLY A 28 3.72 -2.71 -1.23
N ARG A 29 4.36 -3.90 -1.40
CA ARG A 29 4.43 -4.90 -0.32
C ARG A 29 5.10 -4.33 0.94
N ILE A 30 6.21 -3.62 0.78
CA ILE A 30 6.92 -3.00 1.91
C ILE A 30 6.04 -1.97 2.61
N ALA A 31 5.26 -1.17 1.87
CA ALA A 31 4.32 -0.22 2.47
C ALA A 31 3.26 -0.95 3.33
N LEU A 32 2.70 -2.07 2.86
CA LEU A 32 1.77 -2.90 3.63
C LEU A 32 2.42 -3.48 4.90
N MET A 33 3.64 -4.01 4.79
CA MET A 33 4.38 -4.56 5.92
C MET A 33 4.74 -3.48 6.94
N TYR A 34 5.11 -2.29 6.46
CA TYR A 34 5.48 -1.18 7.32
C TYR A 34 4.27 -0.57 8.04
N ALA A 35 3.11 -0.56 7.40
CA ALA A 35 1.84 -0.18 8.04
C ALA A 35 1.43 -1.13 9.18
N ALA A 36 1.83 -2.40 9.12
CA ALA A 36 1.65 -3.33 10.24
C ALA A 36 2.71 -3.18 11.33
N HIS A 37 3.93 -2.75 10.97
CA HIS A 37 5.06 -2.61 11.86
C HIS A 37 5.04 -1.30 12.65
N ASN A 38 4.75 -0.18 11.99
CA ASN A 38 4.81 1.14 12.62
C ASN A 38 3.41 1.74 12.81
N PRO A 39 2.87 1.70 14.04
CA PRO A 39 1.55 2.25 14.35
C PRO A 39 1.50 3.78 14.38
N GLU A 40 2.65 4.46 14.32
CA GLU A 40 2.74 5.94 14.27
C GLU A 40 2.49 6.50 12.85
N LEU A 41 2.33 5.62 11.84
CA LEU A 41 1.89 6.06 10.52
C LEU A 41 0.42 6.47 10.53
N ASP A 42 0.10 7.53 9.81
CA ASP A 42 -1.29 8.01 9.65
C ASP A 42 -1.98 7.37 8.44
N ALA A 43 -1.23 7.03 7.40
CA ALA A 43 -1.78 6.40 6.19
C ALA A 43 -0.75 5.58 5.41
N ALA A 44 -1.24 4.59 4.67
CA ALA A 44 -0.46 3.83 3.69
C ALA A 44 -1.17 3.74 2.34
N VAL A 45 -0.41 3.83 1.25
CA VAL A 45 -0.90 3.55 -0.12
C VAL A 45 0.00 2.50 -0.77
N ALA A 46 -0.58 1.38 -1.15
CA ALA A 46 0.15 0.28 -1.80
C ALA A 46 -0.29 0.13 -3.26
N TRP A 47 0.63 0.32 -4.19
CA TRP A 47 0.41 0.13 -5.62
C TRP A 47 0.87 -1.27 -6.02
N TYR A 48 -0.06 -2.10 -6.47
CA TYR A 48 0.19 -3.46 -6.92
C TYR A 48 1.23 -4.21 -6.08
N GLY A 49 1.09 -4.11 -4.74
CA GLY A 49 1.94 -4.79 -3.77
C GLY A 49 1.42 -6.21 -3.49
N PRO A 50 2.24 -7.26 -3.67
CA PRO A 50 1.84 -8.63 -3.35
C PRO A 50 1.40 -8.79 -1.90
N THR A 51 0.24 -9.39 -1.68
CA THR A 51 -0.39 -9.53 -0.34
C THR A 51 -0.12 -10.87 0.33
N VAL A 52 0.13 -11.93 -0.47
CA VAL A 52 0.29 -13.31 0.04
C VAL A 52 1.60 -13.97 -0.39
N ARG A 53 2.44 -13.28 -1.17
CA ARG A 53 3.68 -13.86 -1.69
C ARG A 53 4.81 -13.79 -0.68
N SER A 54 5.35 -14.95 -0.32
CA SER A 54 6.63 -15.07 0.39
C SER A 54 7.79 -15.08 -0.61
N TYR A 55 8.89 -14.47 -0.25
CA TYR A 55 10.10 -14.36 -1.09
C TYR A 55 11.30 -15.08 -0.49
N PHE A 56 11.27 -15.38 0.81
CA PHE A 56 12.34 -16.06 1.53
C PHE A 56 11.75 -17.09 2.50
N PRO A 57 12.46 -18.16 2.81
CA PRO A 57 12.05 -19.10 3.86
C PRO A 57 11.77 -18.38 5.19
N GLY A 58 10.60 -18.59 5.75
CA GLY A 58 10.16 -17.93 6.99
C GLY A 58 9.70 -16.47 6.85
N ASP A 59 9.68 -15.93 5.63
CA ASP A 59 9.17 -14.58 5.36
C ASP A 59 7.66 -14.49 5.66
N ARG A 60 7.26 -13.46 6.38
CA ARG A 60 5.85 -13.15 6.62
C ARG A 60 5.30 -12.33 5.47
N THR A 61 4.07 -12.61 5.10
CA THR A 61 3.34 -11.87 4.08
C THR A 61 2.52 -10.73 4.70
N PRO A 62 2.08 -9.73 3.91
CA PRO A 62 1.12 -8.75 4.41
C PRO A 62 -0.14 -9.38 5.03
N LEU A 63 -0.63 -10.49 4.45
CA LEU A 63 -1.78 -11.21 5.01
C LEU A 63 -1.51 -11.76 6.41
N ASP A 64 -0.30 -12.28 6.66
CA ASP A 64 0.08 -12.83 7.97
C ASP A 64 0.15 -11.76 9.07
N VAL A 65 0.33 -10.50 8.69
CA VAL A 65 0.43 -9.36 9.62
C VAL A 65 -0.81 -8.44 9.58
N ALA A 66 -1.83 -8.78 8.80
CA ALA A 66 -3.01 -7.94 8.64
C ALA A 66 -3.67 -7.54 9.97
N ALA A 67 -3.73 -8.46 10.94
CA ALA A 67 -4.30 -8.20 12.26
C ALA A 67 -3.53 -7.14 13.08
N GLN A 68 -2.27 -6.90 12.74
CA GLN A 68 -1.42 -5.90 13.40
C GLN A 68 -1.56 -4.51 12.77
N THR A 69 -2.12 -4.43 11.55
CA THR A 69 -2.24 -3.18 10.79
C THR A 69 -3.38 -2.32 11.36
N LYS A 70 -3.04 -1.23 12.03
CA LYS A 70 -4.00 -0.25 12.58
C LYS A 70 -4.11 1.00 11.71
N VAL A 71 -3.15 1.20 10.85
CA VAL A 71 -3.05 2.31 9.89
C VAL A 71 -4.06 2.11 8.77
N PRO A 72 -4.81 3.14 8.33
CA PRO A 72 -5.65 3.05 7.15
C PRO A 72 -4.82 2.81 5.89
N VAL A 73 -5.20 1.82 5.10
CA VAL A 73 -4.49 1.36 3.90
C VAL A 73 -5.36 1.55 2.67
N LEU A 74 -4.83 2.21 1.64
CA LEU A 74 -5.40 2.19 0.28
C LEU A 74 -4.59 1.24 -0.60
N GLY A 75 -5.25 0.26 -1.20
CA GLY A 75 -4.67 -0.63 -2.20
C GLY A 75 -5.11 -0.27 -3.62
N LEU A 76 -4.16 -0.16 -4.56
CA LEU A 76 -4.42 0.15 -5.96
C LEU A 76 -3.85 -0.98 -6.84
N TYR A 77 -4.71 -1.76 -7.45
CA TYR A 77 -4.35 -3.03 -8.10
C TYR A 77 -4.85 -3.12 -9.53
N GLY A 78 -4.14 -3.88 -10.35
CA GLY A 78 -4.57 -4.22 -11.71
C GLY A 78 -5.32 -5.55 -11.74
N GLY A 79 -6.51 -5.58 -12.34
CA GLY A 79 -7.35 -6.78 -12.41
C GLY A 79 -6.83 -7.86 -13.36
N ALA A 80 -5.90 -7.51 -14.27
CA ALA A 80 -5.20 -8.43 -15.16
C ALA A 80 -3.73 -8.66 -14.74
N ASP A 81 -3.41 -8.43 -13.46
CA ASP A 81 -2.08 -8.70 -12.91
C ASP A 81 -1.90 -10.20 -12.66
N GLY A 82 -1.18 -10.89 -13.55
CA GLY A 82 -0.93 -12.33 -13.42
C GLY A 82 -0.07 -12.73 -12.21
N GLY A 83 0.58 -11.77 -11.56
CA GLY A 83 1.44 -12.02 -10.37
C GLY A 83 0.74 -11.74 -9.05
N ILE A 84 -0.43 -11.07 -9.07
CA ILE A 84 -1.20 -10.72 -7.87
C ILE A 84 -2.68 -11.05 -8.13
N PRO A 85 -3.13 -12.27 -7.78
CA PRO A 85 -4.53 -12.66 -7.94
C PRO A 85 -5.48 -11.72 -7.18
N ASN A 86 -6.57 -11.31 -7.82
CA ASN A 86 -7.58 -10.42 -7.21
C ASN A 86 -8.10 -10.98 -5.87
N GLU A 87 -8.33 -12.29 -5.80
CA GLU A 87 -8.73 -12.97 -4.57
C GLU A 87 -7.75 -12.74 -3.41
N SER A 88 -6.43 -12.68 -3.70
CA SER A 88 -5.41 -12.43 -2.68
C SER A 88 -5.51 -11.01 -2.10
N VAL A 89 -5.89 -10.05 -2.93
CA VAL A 89 -6.15 -8.66 -2.51
C VAL A 89 -7.39 -8.60 -1.64
N GLU A 90 -8.49 -9.16 -2.11
CA GLU A 90 -9.77 -9.24 -1.39
C GLU A 90 -9.60 -9.89 -0.02
N LYS A 91 -8.87 -11.00 0.04
CA LYS A 91 -8.56 -11.72 1.28
C LYS A 91 -7.77 -10.87 2.28
N TYR A 92 -6.78 -10.11 1.81
CA TYR A 92 -6.02 -9.21 2.66
C TYR A 92 -6.90 -8.10 3.25
N PHE A 93 -7.71 -7.42 2.43
CA PHE A 93 -8.58 -6.34 2.90
C PHE A 93 -9.74 -6.85 3.77
N ALA A 94 -10.23 -8.07 3.52
CA ALA A 94 -11.18 -8.74 4.42
C ALA A 94 -10.54 -9.01 5.80
N ALA A 95 -9.28 -9.45 5.83
CA ALA A 95 -8.54 -9.67 7.07
C ALA A 95 -8.33 -8.35 7.85
N LEU A 96 -7.99 -7.25 7.17
CA LEU A 96 -7.92 -5.92 7.79
C LEU A 96 -9.25 -5.53 8.46
N LYS A 97 -10.36 -5.69 7.73
CA LYS A 97 -11.70 -5.36 8.22
C LYS A 97 -12.06 -6.22 9.44
N THR A 98 -11.80 -7.54 9.38
CA THR A 98 -12.04 -8.47 10.52
C THR A 98 -11.22 -8.07 11.75
N ALA A 99 -10.01 -7.54 11.55
CA ALA A 99 -9.14 -7.04 12.62
C ALA A 99 -9.52 -5.64 13.14
N GLY A 100 -10.64 -5.08 12.68
CA GLY A 100 -11.16 -3.79 13.11
C GLY A 100 -10.63 -2.59 12.31
N ASN A 101 -9.82 -2.82 11.25
CA ASN A 101 -9.36 -1.75 10.36
C ASN A 101 -10.34 -1.52 9.21
N ALA A 102 -11.54 -1.02 9.54
CA ALA A 102 -12.61 -0.78 8.58
C ALA A 102 -12.38 0.48 7.69
N ARG A 103 -11.38 1.30 8.01
CA ARG A 103 -11.03 2.49 7.22
C ARG A 103 -10.23 2.17 5.97
N SER A 104 -9.64 0.98 5.88
CA SER A 104 -8.87 0.54 4.71
C SER A 104 -9.78 0.25 3.52
N ALA A 105 -9.30 0.56 2.32
CA ALA A 105 -10.01 0.38 1.07
C ALA A 105 -9.08 -0.09 -0.06
N PHE A 106 -9.65 -0.63 -1.13
CA PHE A 106 -8.88 -0.98 -2.32
C PHE A 106 -9.68 -0.74 -3.60
N VAL A 107 -8.96 -0.58 -4.70
CA VAL A 107 -9.49 -0.51 -6.06
C VAL A 107 -8.79 -1.54 -6.91
N ILE A 108 -9.55 -2.35 -7.63
CA ILE A 108 -9.04 -3.25 -8.68
C ILE A 108 -9.50 -2.68 -10.02
N TYR A 109 -8.56 -2.24 -10.85
CA TYR A 109 -8.84 -1.73 -12.20
C TYR A 109 -8.98 -2.89 -13.18
N PRO A 110 -10.18 -3.14 -13.75
CA PRO A 110 -10.39 -4.23 -14.70
C PRO A 110 -9.40 -4.15 -15.87
N GLU A 111 -9.00 -5.32 -16.40
CA GLU A 111 -8.12 -5.46 -17.58
C GLU A 111 -6.78 -4.70 -17.50
N THR A 112 -6.40 -4.27 -16.30
CA THR A 112 -5.20 -3.48 -16.06
C THR A 112 -4.06 -4.39 -15.58
N PRO A 113 -2.89 -4.38 -16.25
CA PRO A 113 -1.77 -5.25 -15.90
C PRO A 113 -0.98 -4.73 -14.69
N HIS A 114 0.01 -5.53 -14.25
CA HIS A 114 1.00 -5.11 -13.26
C HIS A 114 1.75 -3.85 -13.71
N ALA A 115 2.17 -3.01 -12.76
CA ALA A 115 2.96 -1.80 -12.98
C ALA A 115 2.27 -0.77 -13.91
N PHE A 116 0.95 -0.70 -13.88
CA PHE A 116 0.16 0.21 -14.73
C PHE A 116 0.46 1.71 -14.51
N HIS A 117 1.10 2.08 -13.41
CA HIS A 117 1.51 3.46 -13.13
C HIS A 117 2.89 3.81 -13.70
N ALA A 118 3.68 2.84 -14.13
CA ALA A 118 5.04 3.07 -14.61
C ALA A 118 5.06 3.52 -16.08
N ASP A 119 5.14 4.81 -16.33
CA ASP A 119 5.02 5.44 -17.65
C ASP A 119 6.10 5.03 -18.67
N TYR A 120 7.21 4.49 -18.19
CA TYR A 120 8.31 3.93 -18.98
C TYR A 120 8.11 2.45 -19.40
N ARG A 121 6.95 1.84 -19.02
CA ARG A 121 6.68 0.42 -19.32
C ARG A 121 5.53 0.25 -20.31
N PRO A 122 5.53 -0.81 -21.15
CA PRO A 122 4.41 -1.14 -22.04
C PRO A 122 3.09 -1.42 -21.29
N THR A 123 3.19 -1.75 -20.01
CA THR A 123 2.04 -1.99 -19.11
C THR A 123 1.38 -0.72 -18.60
N TYR A 124 1.93 0.45 -18.91
CA TYR A 124 1.35 1.75 -18.50
C TYR A 124 -0.08 1.91 -19.00
N ARG A 125 -0.94 2.35 -18.11
CA ARG A 125 -2.33 2.71 -18.42
C ARG A 125 -2.61 4.09 -17.85
N LYS A 126 -2.52 5.10 -18.72
CA LYS A 126 -2.55 6.52 -18.35
C LYS A 126 -3.77 6.86 -17.49
N ASP A 127 -4.96 6.49 -17.94
CA ASP A 127 -6.24 6.77 -17.26
C ASP A 127 -6.30 6.15 -15.86
N LYS A 128 -5.77 4.93 -15.70
CA LYS A 128 -5.73 4.23 -14.40
C LYS A 128 -4.64 4.78 -13.49
N ALA A 129 -3.50 5.18 -14.07
CA ALA A 129 -2.42 5.82 -13.33
C ALA A 129 -2.85 7.18 -12.77
N GLU A 130 -3.52 7.99 -13.58
CA GLU A 130 -4.04 9.31 -13.18
C GLU A 130 -5.16 9.19 -12.11
N ASP A 131 -6.12 8.27 -12.28
CA ASP A 131 -7.15 8.01 -11.28
C ASP A 131 -6.55 7.50 -9.96
N GLY A 132 -5.64 6.54 -10.05
CA GLY A 132 -4.96 6.00 -8.86
C GLY A 132 -4.16 7.07 -8.13
N TRP A 133 -3.45 7.94 -8.87
CA TRP A 133 -2.70 9.05 -8.27
C TRP A 133 -3.62 10.04 -7.54
N LYS A 134 -4.73 10.41 -8.17
CA LYS A 134 -5.75 11.26 -7.54
C LYS A 134 -6.25 10.64 -6.24
N ARG A 135 -6.60 9.35 -6.25
CA ARG A 135 -7.04 8.62 -5.05
C ARG A 135 -5.97 8.60 -3.96
N ALA A 136 -4.72 8.36 -4.33
CA ALA A 136 -3.60 8.34 -3.38
C ALA A 136 -3.40 9.71 -2.71
N VAL A 137 -3.46 10.79 -3.49
CA VAL A 137 -3.35 12.17 -2.97
C VAL A 137 -4.54 12.51 -2.06
N GLU A 138 -5.76 12.16 -2.46
CA GLU A 138 -6.97 12.36 -1.65
C GLU A 138 -6.89 11.55 -0.34
N TRP A 139 -6.40 10.30 -0.41
CA TRP A 139 -6.19 9.44 0.75
C TRP A 139 -5.24 10.07 1.77
N PHE A 140 -4.09 10.55 1.30
CA PHE A 140 -3.15 11.22 2.18
C PHE A 140 -3.71 12.52 2.74
N LYS A 141 -4.39 13.35 1.95
CA LYS A 141 -5.05 14.56 2.46
C LYS A 141 -6.08 14.27 3.54
N GLN A 142 -6.81 13.16 3.43
CA GLN A 142 -7.82 12.77 4.41
C GLN A 142 -7.23 12.29 5.72
N HIS A 143 -6.05 11.68 5.69
CA HIS A 143 -5.48 10.98 6.84
C HIS A 143 -4.22 11.61 7.44
N LEU A 144 -3.58 12.54 6.73
CA LEU A 144 -2.41 13.30 7.21
C LEU A 144 -2.75 14.72 7.68
N ALA A 145 -4.02 15.04 7.82
CA ALA A 145 -4.46 16.38 8.23
C ALA A 145 -4.48 16.52 9.75
#